data_377546d352f38aba4ed1efd3ab98d12b
#
_entry.id   377546d352f38aba4ed1efd3ab98d12b
#
_cell.length_a   1.000
_cell.length_b   1.000
_cell.length_c   1.000
_cell.angle_alpha   90.00
_cell.angle_beta   90.00
_cell.angle_gamma   90.00
#
_symmetry.space_group_name_H-M   'P 1'
#
loop_
_entity.id
_entity.type
_entity.pdbx_description
1 polymer ?
#
loop_
_entity_poly.entity_id
_entity_poly.type
_entity_poly.pdbx_seq_one_letter_code
_entity_poly.pdbx_strand_id
1 'polypeptide(L)'
;MITHVCQLLHISERRACRVLGQPRATQRRVPRVDDEEGRLTVRMIEMASRYGRYGYRRITALLRREGFGVNHKRVERIWRREGLKVPEKQPKRGRLWLNDGSCVRLRPEHKDHVWSYDFVLARTCDGRAFRVLTMLDEFTRECLAMLVNRRITSQNVIDHLFQLFMLRGIPEHIRSDNGPEFTAREIRKWLVRMGVKALFIERGSPWENGYIESFNGKLRDELLNREVFNTLTEAKVLIDQWRREYNQFRPHSALHYRPPAPEAILVAALT
;
A
#
# COMPACT_ATOMS: atom_id res chain seq x y z
N MET A 1 25.38 26.97 -22.92
CA MET A 1 25.40 27.21 -24.40
C MET A 1 25.72 28.68 -24.71
N ILE A 2 24.90 29.68 -24.39
CA ILE A 2 25.15 31.08 -24.73
C ILE A 2 26.50 31.59 -24.22
N THR A 3 26.83 31.35 -22.96
CA THR A 3 28.11 31.77 -22.33
C THR A 3 29.30 31.16 -23.12
N HIS A 4 29.19 29.91 -23.48
CA HIS A 4 30.26 29.25 -24.31
C HIS A 4 30.40 29.87 -25.67
N VAL A 5 29.29 30.18 -26.38
CA VAL A 5 29.30 30.82 -27.68
C VAL A 5 29.88 32.24 -27.57
N CYS A 6 29.57 33.02 -26.52
CA CYS A 6 30.15 34.34 -26.30
C CYS A 6 31.67 34.28 -26.12
N GLN A 7 32.18 33.31 -25.38
CA GLN A 7 33.60 33.09 -25.15
C GLN A 7 34.33 32.63 -26.43
N LEU A 8 33.75 31.70 -27.19
CA LEU A 8 34.35 31.09 -28.37
C LEU A 8 34.44 32.09 -29.54
N LEU A 9 33.38 32.90 -29.74
CA LEU A 9 33.23 33.80 -30.87
C LEU A 9 33.47 35.26 -30.54
N HIS A 10 33.84 35.60 -29.32
CA HIS A 10 34.05 36.96 -28.83
C HIS A 10 32.89 37.91 -29.12
N ILE A 11 31.66 37.42 -29.10
CA ILE A 11 30.44 38.21 -29.34
C ILE A 11 29.70 38.55 -28.08
N SER A 12 28.89 39.63 -28.12
CA SER A 12 28.09 40.04 -26.95
C SER A 12 26.96 39.06 -26.66
N GLU A 13 26.61 38.92 -25.37
CA GLU A 13 25.46 38.14 -24.90
C GLU A 13 24.17 38.50 -25.67
N ARG A 14 23.97 39.79 -25.93
CA ARG A 14 22.81 40.30 -26.70
C ARG A 14 22.73 39.70 -28.10
N ARG A 15 23.88 39.64 -28.79
CA ARG A 15 23.97 39.05 -30.13
C ARG A 15 23.80 37.56 -30.13
N ALA A 16 24.45 36.87 -29.19
CA ALA A 16 24.32 35.43 -29.04
C ALA A 16 22.86 35.01 -28.71
N CYS A 17 22.21 35.70 -27.78
CA CYS A 17 20.80 35.46 -27.43
C CYS A 17 19.85 35.69 -28.61
N ARG A 18 20.10 36.76 -29.44
CA ARG A 18 19.29 37.03 -30.62
C ARG A 18 19.42 35.93 -31.68
N VAL A 19 20.64 35.51 -31.97
CA VAL A 19 20.92 34.48 -32.98
C VAL A 19 20.37 33.13 -32.56
N LEU A 20 20.47 32.75 -31.25
CA LEU A 20 20.01 31.47 -30.73
C LEU A 20 18.54 31.48 -30.31
N GLY A 21 17.81 32.60 -30.51
CA GLY A 21 16.39 32.71 -30.17
C GLY A 21 16.09 32.62 -28.69
N GLN A 22 17.09 32.85 -27.81
CA GLN A 22 16.89 32.74 -26.37
C GLN A 22 16.70 34.14 -25.76
N PRO A 23 15.58 34.42 -25.03
CA PRO A 23 15.40 35.68 -24.34
C PRO A 23 16.51 35.92 -23.31
N ARG A 24 17.07 37.16 -23.28
CA ARG A 24 18.12 37.53 -22.31
C ARG A 24 17.68 37.39 -20.87
N ALA A 25 16.40 37.64 -20.56
CA ALA A 25 15.85 37.46 -19.24
C ALA A 25 15.99 36.00 -18.78
N THR A 26 15.77 35.04 -19.67
CA THR A 26 15.96 33.59 -19.41
C THR A 26 17.44 33.24 -19.19
N GLN A 27 18.35 33.87 -19.98
CA GLN A 27 19.80 33.67 -19.84
C GLN A 27 20.34 34.16 -18.51
N ARG A 28 19.83 35.32 -18.04
CA ARG A 28 20.25 35.98 -16.80
C ARG A 28 19.52 35.50 -15.57
N ARG A 29 18.53 34.60 -15.73
CA ARG A 29 17.79 34.06 -14.61
C ARG A 29 18.71 33.20 -13.76
N VAL A 30 19.09 33.72 -12.60
CA VAL A 30 19.73 32.94 -11.56
C VAL A 30 18.62 32.11 -10.87
N PRO A 31 18.68 30.79 -10.88
CA PRO A 31 17.74 29.98 -10.12
C PRO A 31 17.87 30.38 -8.63
N ARG A 32 16.82 30.94 -8.04
CA ARG A 32 16.77 31.05 -6.57
C ARG A 32 16.68 29.60 -6.05
N VAL A 33 17.72 29.16 -5.42
CA VAL A 33 17.68 27.92 -4.60
C VAL A 33 16.88 28.32 -3.36
N ASP A 34 15.63 27.91 -3.32
CA ASP A 34 14.78 28.09 -2.17
C ASP A 34 15.23 27.08 -1.10
N ASP A 35 15.62 27.57 0.08
CA ASP A 35 16.00 26.74 1.24
C ASP A 35 14.91 25.69 1.56
N GLU A 36 13.65 26.02 1.29
CA GLU A 36 12.53 25.11 1.41
C GLU A 36 12.62 23.93 0.42
N GLU A 37 13.06 24.17 -0.84
CA GLU A 37 13.23 23.10 -1.81
C GLU A 37 14.39 22.17 -1.42
N GLY A 38 15.44 22.71 -0.81
CA GLY A 38 16.54 21.91 -0.26
C GLY A 38 16.05 20.96 0.84
N ARG A 39 15.37 21.49 1.85
CA ARG A 39 14.76 20.72 2.95
C ARG A 39 13.76 19.69 2.43
N LEU A 40 12.90 20.07 1.49
CA LEU A 40 11.94 19.19 0.85
C LEU A 40 12.64 18.02 0.13
N THR A 41 13.72 18.30 -0.60
CA THR A 41 14.47 17.28 -1.34
C THR A 41 15.11 16.26 -0.39
N VAL A 42 15.79 16.72 0.66
CA VAL A 42 16.38 15.82 1.67
C VAL A 42 15.31 14.95 2.30
N ARG A 43 14.21 15.56 2.76
CA ARG A 43 13.13 14.80 3.40
C ARG A 43 12.48 13.78 2.46
N MET A 44 12.31 14.15 1.19
CA MET A 44 11.78 13.24 0.16
C MET A 44 12.69 12.03 -0.07
N ILE A 45 14.02 12.22 -0.11
CA ILE A 45 15.01 11.14 -0.26
C ILE A 45 14.97 10.20 0.96
N GLU A 46 14.91 10.74 2.18
CA GLU A 46 14.77 9.94 3.40
C GLU A 46 13.52 9.06 3.37
N MET A 47 12.37 9.65 3.00
CA MET A 47 11.12 8.91 2.87
C MET A 47 11.18 7.85 1.76
N ALA A 48 11.79 8.16 0.62
CA ALA A 48 11.95 7.20 -0.48
C ALA A 48 12.86 6.03 -0.09
N SER A 49 13.90 6.27 0.70
CA SER A 49 14.78 5.23 1.24
C SER A 49 14.05 4.33 2.23
N ARG A 50 13.28 4.93 3.14
CA ARG A 50 12.50 4.19 4.14
C ARG A 50 11.36 3.39 3.48
N TYR A 51 10.63 4.00 2.56
CA TYR A 51 9.45 3.43 1.89
C TYR A 51 9.73 3.13 0.42
N GLY A 52 10.71 2.29 0.12
CA GLY A 52 11.20 2.04 -1.24
C GLY A 52 10.14 1.56 -2.28
N ARG A 53 8.92 1.21 -1.83
CA ARG A 53 7.78 0.86 -2.72
C ARG A 53 6.74 1.97 -2.85
N TYR A 54 7.00 3.17 -2.27
CA TYR A 54 6.10 4.32 -2.41
C TYR A 54 6.58 5.22 -3.54
N GLY A 55 5.73 5.45 -4.51
CA GLY A 55 5.98 6.43 -5.57
C GLY A 55 5.67 7.86 -5.09
N TYR A 56 6.07 8.84 -5.89
CA TYR A 56 5.98 10.27 -5.59
C TYR A 56 4.60 10.72 -5.05
N ARG A 57 3.50 10.10 -5.47
CA ARG A 57 2.14 10.47 -4.99
C ARG A 57 1.93 10.13 -3.52
N ARG A 58 2.39 8.94 -3.06
CA ARG A 58 2.34 8.55 -1.65
C ARG A 58 3.32 9.38 -0.83
N ILE A 59 4.52 9.61 -1.33
CA ILE A 59 5.50 10.48 -0.70
C ILE A 59 4.94 11.91 -0.57
N THR A 60 4.23 12.44 -1.57
CA THR A 60 3.54 13.73 -1.45
C THR A 60 2.54 13.75 -0.30
N ALA A 61 1.78 12.66 -0.12
CA ALA A 61 0.81 12.58 0.96
C ALA A 61 1.49 12.57 2.35
N LEU A 62 2.62 11.88 2.48
CA LEU A 62 3.41 11.87 3.71
C LEU A 62 4.02 13.24 4.01
N LEU A 63 4.63 13.88 3.01
CA LEU A 63 5.19 15.23 3.14
C LEU A 63 4.13 16.27 3.58
N ARG A 64 2.91 16.18 3.03
CA ARG A 64 1.80 17.04 3.45
C ARG A 64 1.39 16.83 4.90
N ARG A 65 1.45 15.60 5.40
CA ARG A 65 1.19 15.29 6.82
C ARG A 65 2.27 15.90 7.74
N GLU A 66 3.50 16.00 7.25
CA GLU A 66 4.59 16.68 7.97
C GLU A 66 4.56 18.21 7.84
N GLY A 67 3.51 18.77 7.21
CA GLY A 67 3.30 20.21 7.11
C GLY A 67 3.91 20.88 5.87
N PHE A 68 4.50 20.13 4.92
CA PHE A 68 4.97 20.71 3.67
C PHE A 68 3.81 21.14 2.77
N GLY A 69 3.76 22.43 2.41
CA GLY A 69 2.77 23.00 1.48
C GLY A 69 3.06 22.67 0.01
N VAL A 70 3.10 21.37 -0.35
CA VAL A 70 3.54 20.94 -1.69
C VAL A 70 2.42 20.29 -2.50
N ASN A 71 2.46 20.48 -3.83
CA ASN A 71 1.64 19.72 -4.76
C ASN A 71 2.43 18.54 -5.36
N HIS A 72 1.70 17.55 -5.86
CA HIS A 72 2.31 16.34 -6.41
C HIS A 72 3.19 16.62 -7.64
N LYS A 73 2.92 17.67 -8.44
CA LYS A 73 3.73 18.04 -9.61
C LYS A 73 5.12 18.55 -9.20
N ARG A 74 5.22 19.35 -8.11
CA ARG A 74 6.51 19.81 -7.56
C ARG A 74 7.32 18.60 -7.07
N VAL A 75 6.68 17.70 -6.31
CA VAL A 75 7.33 16.48 -5.81
C VAL A 75 7.76 15.57 -6.97
N GLU A 76 6.92 15.38 -8.00
CA GLU A 76 7.26 14.57 -9.18
C GLU A 76 8.46 15.13 -9.93
N ARG A 77 8.54 16.47 -10.11
CA ARG A 77 9.68 17.12 -10.75
C ARG A 77 10.98 16.86 -10.01
N ILE A 78 10.97 17.03 -8.67
CA ILE A 78 12.14 16.75 -7.83
C ILE A 78 12.47 15.27 -7.85
N TRP A 79 11.48 14.39 -7.72
CA TRP A 79 11.63 12.93 -7.79
C TRP A 79 12.39 12.48 -9.04
N ARG A 80 12.03 13.04 -10.20
CA ARG A 80 12.72 12.74 -11.46
C ARG A 80 14.14 13.33 -11.50
N ARG A 81 14.32 14.55 -10.98
CA ARG A 81 15.63 15.19 -10.92
C ARG A 81 16.62 14.41 -10.09
N GLU A 82 16.18 13.88 -8.94
CA GLU A 82 17.00 13.07 -8.04
C GLU A 82 17.14 11.60 -8.49
N GLY A 83 16.61 11.25 -9.66
CA GLY A 83 16.71 9.89 -10.21
C GLY A 83 15.97 8.83 -9.41
N LEU A 84 15.04 9.22 -8.54
CA LEU A 84 14.28 8.29 -7.71
C LEU A 84 13.33 7.44 -8.57
N LYS A 85 13.33 6.14 -8.33
CA LYS A 85 12.47 5.18 -9.05
C LYS A 85 11.87 4.19 -8.07
N VAL A 86 10.63 3.79 -8.31
CA VAL A 86 10.04 2.63 -7.65
C VAL A 86 10.34 1.41 -8.51
N PRO A 87 10.83 0.30 -7.94
CA PRO A 87 11.03 -0.93 -8.69
C PRO A 87 9.75 -1.34 -9.43
N GLU A 88 9.89 -1.76 -10.67
CA GLU A 88 8.75 -2.17 -11.48
C GLU A 88 8.03 -3.35 -10.83
N LYS A 89 6.70 -3.33 -10.91
CA LYS A 89 5.91 -4.49 -10.54
C LYS A 89 6.07 -5.55 -11.63
N GLN A 90 6.18 -6.81 -11.22
CA GLN A 90 6.07 -7.90 -12.20
C GLN A 90 4.78 -7.72 -13.02
N PRO A 91 4.86 -7.80 -14.36
CA PRO A 91 3.68 -7.69 -15.20
C PRO A 91 2.66 -8.75 -14.78
N LYS A 92 1.43 -8.34 -14.59
CA LYS A 92 0.35 -9.30 -14.37
C LYS A 92 0.25 -10.19 -15.60
N ARG A 93 0.39 -11.49 -15.44
CA ARG A 93 -0.02 -12.45 -16.47
C ARG A 93 -1.47 -12.14 -16.80
N GLY A 94 -1.81 -11.99 -18.06
CA GLY A 94 -2.98 -11.40 -18.67
C GLY A 94 -4.29 -11.41 -17.85
N ARG A 95 -5.19 -10.53 -18.19
CA ARG A 95 -6.54 -10.53 -17.62
C ARG A 95 -7.28 -11.76 -18.14
N LEU A 96 -7.69 -12.65 -17.22
CA LEU A 96 -8.46 -13.86 -17.54
C LEU A 96 -9.98 -13.60 -17.64
N TRP A 97 -10.42 -12.35 -17.64
CA TRP A 97 -11.84 -11.99 -17.58
C TRP A 97 -12.17 -10.80 -18.48
N LEU A 98 -13.34 -10.87 -19.10
CA LEU A 98 -13.94 -9.80 -19.87
C LEU A 98 -14.48 -8.74 -18.89
N ASN A 99 -14.30 -7.47 -19.22
CA ASN A 99 -14.82 -6.35 -18.42
C ASN A 99 -16.23 -5.99 -18.89
N ASP A 100 -17.10 -7.01 -19.01
CA ASP A 100 -18.45 -6.94 -19.58
C ASP A 100 -19.56 -6.66 -18.56
N GLY A 101 -19.19 -6.45 -17.30
CA GLY A 101 -20.15 -6.19 -16.23
C GLY A 101 -20.87 -7.44 -15.69
N SER A 102 -20.53 -8.65 -16.18
CA SER A 102 -21.15 -9.91 -15.76
C SER A 102 -20.81 -10.33 -14.32
N CYS A 103 -19.83 -9.65 -13.69
CA CYS A 103 -19.42 -9.96 -12.32
C CYS A 103 -20.36 -9.26 -11.31
N VAL A 104 -21.39 -9.96 -10.86
CA VAL A 104 -22.22 -9.52 -9.73
C VAL A 104 -21.50 -9.82 -8.43
N ARG A 105 -20.82 -8.82 -7.88
CA ARG A 105 -20.13 -8.91 -6.60
C ARG A 105 -20.80 -8.04 -5.56
N LEU A 106 -21.08 -8.59 -4.36
CA LEU A 106 -21.49 -7.77 -3.23
C LEU A 106 -20.36 -6.76 -2.92
N ARG A 107 -20.67 -5.46 -3.06
CA ARG A 107 -19.75 -4.37 -2.71
C ARG A 107 -19.98 -3.95 -1.26
N PRO A 108 -18.95 -3.69 -0.48
CA PRO A 108 -19.12 -3.19 0.87
C PRO A 108 -19.70 -1.76 0.81
N GLU A 109 -20.75 -1.50 1.60
CA GLU A 109 -21.46 -0.21 1.64
C GLU A 109 -21.07 0.62 2.87
N HIS A 110 -20.70 -0.05 3.97
CA HIS A 110 -20.29 0.59 5.21
C HIS A 110 -19.21 -0.25 5.91
N LYS A 111 -18.63 0.30 6.97
CA LYS A 111 -17.69 -0.39 7.86
C LYS A 111 -18.34 -1.64 8.45
N ASP A 112 -17.54 -2.71 8.54
CA ASP A 112 -17.96 -4.01 9.09
C ASP A 112 -19.11 -4.69 8.31
N HIS A 113 -19.42 -4.24 7.07
CA HIS A 113 -20.37 -4.91 6.18
C HIS A 113 -19.81 -6.24 5.64
N VAL A 114 -18.62 -6.19 5.05
CA VAL A 114 -17.97 -7.38 4.49
C VAL A 114 -16.53 -7.46 4.99
N TRP A 115 -16.21 -8.50 5.73
CA TRP A 115 -14.82 -8.86 6.03
C TRP A 115 -14.34 -9.92 5.05
N SER A 116 -13.12 -9.81 4.60
CA SER A 116 -12.46 -10.84 3.80
C SER A 116 -11.24 -11.38 4.51
N TYR A 117 -10.98 -12.68 4.35
CA TYR A 117 -9.75 -13.29 4.84
C TYR A 117 -9.13 -14.25 3.82
N ASP A 118 -7.81 -14.41 3.92
CA ASP A 118 -7.04 -15.25 3.01
C ASP A 118 -5.73 -15.68 3.66
N PHE A 119 -5.06 -16.69 3.07
CA PHE A 119 -3.77 -17.17 3.53
C PHE A 119 -2.65 -16.76 2.59
N VAL A 120 -1.55 -16.28 3.18
CA VAL A 120 -0.31 -16.02 2.48
C VAL A 120 0.75 -17.01 2.96
N LEU A 121 1.40 -17.70 2.02
CA LEU A 121 2.51 -18.57 2.31
C LEU A 121 3.83 -17.80 2.19
N ALA A 122 4.71 -17.97 3.17
CA ALA A 122 6.07 -17.45 3.17
C ALA A 122 7.03 -18.50 3.80
N ARG A 123 8.33 -18.21 3.82
CA ARG A 123 9.36 -19.09 4.37
C ARG A 123 10.35 -18.32 5.21
N THR A 124 10.90 -18.99 6.22
CA THR A 124 12.09 -18.54 6.94
C THR A 124 13.36 -18.91 6.18
N CYS A 125 14.50 -18.33 6.51
CA CYS A 125 15.80 -18.55 5.83
C CYS A 125 16.23 -20.01 5.80
N ASP A 126 15.81 -20.81 6.79
CA ASP A 126 16.00 -22.26 6.86
C ASP A 126 15.08 -23.06 5.90
N GLY A 127 14.34 -22.38 5.01
CA GLY A 127 13.44 -22.97 4.04
C GLY A 127 12.07 -23.45 4.60
N ARG A 128 11.88 -23.41 5.93
CA ARG A 128 10.64 -23.88 6.56
C ARG A 128 9.48 -22.91 6.28
N ALA A 129 8.39 -23.45 5.74
CA ALA A 129 7.21 -22.65 5.44
C ALA A 129 6.49 -22.16 6.70
N PHE A 130 5.86 -20.99 6.59
CA PHE A 130 4.86 -20.48 7.53
C PHE A 130 3.69 -19.85 6.78
N ARG A 131 2.55 -19.80 7.42
CA ARG A 131 1.33 -19.20 6.89
C ARG A 131 1.02 -17.91 7.64
N VAL A 132 0.47 -16.97 6.92
CA VAL A 132 -0.08 -15.71 7.45
C VAL A 132 -1.55 -15.69 7.09
N LEU A 133 -2.43 -15.82 8.07
CA LEU A 133 -3.84 -15.52 7.91
C LEU A 133 -4.00 -14.01 7.94
N THR A 134 -4.59 -13.43 6.91
CA THR A 134 -4.87 -11.99 6.78
C THR A 134 -6.37 -11.76 6.83
N MET A 135 -6.82 -10.78 7.59
CA MET A 135 -8.23 -10.38 7.69
C MET A 135 -8.38 -8.90 7.40
N LEU A 136 -9.30 -8.53 6.52
CA LEU A 136 -9.50 -7.18 6.00
C LEU A 136 -10.98 -6.77 6.05
N ASP A 137 -11.26 -5.56 6.50
CA ASP A 137 -12.55 -4.91 6.22
C ASP A 137 -12.50 -4.35 4.79
N GLU A 138 -13.38 -4.83 3.93
CA GLU A 138 -13.39 -4.45 2.53
C GLU A 138 -13.82 -2.98 2.31
N PHE A 139 -14.57 -2.36 3.22
CA PHE A 139 -14.97 -0.96 3.10
C PHE A 139 -13.84 -0.01 3.50
N THR A 140 -13.37 -0.13 4.73
CA THR A 140 -12.32 0.75 5.29
C THR A 140 -10.93 0.43 4.76
N ARG A 141 -10.70 -0.76 4.20
CA ARG A 141 -9.38 -1.31 3.84
C ARG A 141 -8.49 -1.59 5.03
N GLU A 142 -9.02 -1.56 6.22
CA GLU A 142 -8.28 -1.83 7.45
C GLU A 142 -7.90 -3.31 7.53
N CYS A 143 -6.66 -3.59 7.86
CA CYS A 143 -6.22 -4.93 8.22
C CYS A 143 -6.62 -5.21 9.67
N LEU A 144 -7.67 -5.99 9.85
CA LEU A 144 -8.28 -6.31 11.14
C LEU A 144 -7.36 -7.16 12.01
N ALA A 145 -6.79 -8.21 11.42
CA ALA A 145 -5.88 -9.11 12.09
C ALA A 145 -4.91 -9.79 11.12
N MET A 146 -3.77 -10.22 11.66
CA MET A 146 -2.81 -11.09 11.01
C MET A 146 -2.34 -12.15 12.00
N LEU A 147 -2.55 -13.44 11.67
CA LEU A 147 -2.03 -14.56 12.45
C LEU A 147 -0.90 -15.23 11.69
N VAL A 148 0.27 -15.33 12.32
CA VAL A 148 1.46 -15.95 11.74
C VAL A 148 1.79 -17.24 12.49
N ASN A 149 1.77 -18.38 11.79
CA ASN A 149 2.14 -19.65 12.38
C ASN A 149 2.65 -20.66 11.32
N ARG A 150 3.38 -21.69 11.75
CA ARG A 150 3.79 -22.81 10.87
C ARG A 150 2.58 -23.59 10.35
N ARG A 151 1.59 -23.82 11.20
CA ARG A 151 0.30 -24.43 10.87
C ARG A 151 -0.81 -23.59 11.44
N ILE A 152 -1.85 -23.37 10.67
CA ILE A 152 -3.07 -22.67 11.11
C ILE A 152 -4.22 -23.63 10.86
N THR A 153 -4.93 -23.98 11.91
CA THR A 153 -6.09 -24.89 11.88
C THR A 153 -7.39 -24.09 11.80
N SER A 154 -8.51 -24.75 11.49
CA SER A 154 -9.84 -24.16 11.53
C SER A 154 -10.16 -23.56 12.93
N GLN A 155 -9.72 -24.21 14.00
CA GLN A 155 -9.89 -23.70 15.36
C GLN A 155 -9.14 -22.37 15.56
N ASN A 156 -7.90 -22.26 15.07
CA ASN A 156 -7.16 -20.99 15.17
C ASN A 156 -7.88 -19.85 14.42
N VAL A 157 -8.51 -20.14 13.27
CA VAL A 157 -9.31 -19.15 12.53
C VAL A 157 -10.54 -18.74 13.35
N ILE A 158 -11.27 -19.70 13.90
CA ILE A 158 -12.46 -19.45 14.75
C ILE A 158 -12.09 -18.60 15.95
N ASP A 159 -11.03 -18.95 16.68
CA ASP A 159 -10.58 -18.23 17.86
C ASP A 159 -10.26 -16.76 17.53
N HIS A 160 -9.59 -16.50 16.39
CA HIS A 160 -9.27 -15.14 15.96
C HIS A 160 -10.49 -14.35 15.49
N LEU A 161 -11.41 -15.01 14.76
CA LEU A 161 -12.68 -14.39 14.40
C LEU A 161 -13.50 -14.05 15.65
N PHE A 162 -13.56 -14.96 16.62
CA PHE A 162 -14.26 -14.73 17.88
C PHE A 162 -13.69 -13.52 18.63
N GLN A 163 -12.36 -13.42 18.75
CA GLN A 163 -11.71 -12.25 19.36
C GLN A 163 -12.06 -10.95 18.62
N LEU A 164 -12.05 -10.97 17.29
CA LEU A 164 -12.45 -9.81 16.50
C LEU A 164 -13.92 -9.44 16.70
N PHE A 165 -14.82 -10.43 16.76
CA PHE A 165 -16.25 -10.20 17.01
C PHE A 165 -16.48 -9.55 18.39
N MET A 166 -15.74 -9.98 19.40
CA MET A 166 -15.82 -9.40 20.74
C MET A 166 -15.29 -7.96 20.78
N LEU A 167 -14.26 -7.62 19.98
CA LEU A 167 -13.63 -6.30 20.00
C LEU A 167 -14.33 -5.29 19.09
N ARG A 168 -14.92 -5.73 17.98
CA ARG A 168 -15.41 -4.84 16.90
C ARG A 168 -16.88 -5.01 16.57
N GLY A 169 -17.49 -6.06 17.07
CA GLY A 169 -18.81 -6.51 16.64
C GLY A 169 -18.75 -7.54 15.50
N ILE A 170 -19.90 -8.07 15.18
CA ILE A 170 -20.07 -9.13 14.20
C ILE A 170 -20.34 -8.51 12.83
N PRO A 171 -19.57 -8.85 11.78
CA PRO A 171 -19.84 -8.35 10.42
C PRO A 171 -21.08 -9.05 9.84
N GLU A 172 -21.73 -8.41 8.87
CA GLU A 172 -22.84 -9.03 8.17
C GLU A 172 -22.40 -10.20 7.30
N HIS A 173 -21.23 -10.03 6.66
CA HIS A 173 -20.72 -11.00 5.70
C HIS A 173 -19.25 -11.28 5.93
N ILE A 174 -18.85 -12.54 5.70
CA ILE A 174 -17.44 -12.94 5.61
C ILE A 174 -17.19 -13.60 4.27
N ARG A 175 -16.19 -13.07 3.54
CA ARG A 175 -15.73 -13.59 2.25
C ARG A 175 -14.43 -14.33 2.38
N SER A 176 -14.36 -15.51 1.75
CA SER A 176 -13.12 -16.29 1.67
C SER A 176 -13.07 -17.04 0.34
N ASP A 177 -11.87 -17.49 -0.03
CA ASP A 177 -11.73 -18.46 -1.12
C ASP A 177 -12.27 -19.85 -0.73
N ASN A 178 -12.25 -20.78 -1.68
CA ASN A 178 -12.68 -22.17 -1.48
C ASN A 178 -11.52 -23.09 -1.05
N GLY A 179 -10.47 -22.55 -0.42
CA GLY A 179 -9.39 -23.36 0.11
C GLY A 179 -9.87 -24.42 1.11
N PRO A 180 -9.16 -25.55 1.26
CA PRO A 180 -9.57 -26.63 2.16
C PRO A 180 -9.67 -26.18 3.62
N GLU A 181 -8.89 -25.17 4.02
CA GLU A 181 -8.92 -24.60 5.36
C GLU A 181 -10.23 -23.82 5.64
N PHE A 182 -10.85 -23.26 4.58
CA PHE A 182 -12.06 -22.42 4.67
C PHE A 182 -13.34 -23.22 4.44
N THR A 183 -13.22 -24.35 3.76
CA THR A 183 -14.34 -25.27 3.57
C THR A 183 -14.55 -26.14 4.79
N ALA A 184 -13.72 -25.98 5.85
CA ALA A 184 -13.91 -26.71 7.07
C ALA A 184 -15.35 -26.53 7.56
N ARG A 185 -16.10 -27.63 7.63
CA ARG A 185 -17.50 -27.64 8.07
C ARG A 185 -17.69 -26.93 9.42
N GLU A 186 -16.63 -26.91 10.23
CA GLU A 186 -16.60 -26.27 11.54
C GLU A 186 -16.69 -24.74 11.43
N ILE A 187 -15.90 -24.09 10.56
CA ILE A 187 -15.96 -22.62 10.37
C ILE A 187 -17.34 -22.23 9.84
N ARG A 188 -17.86 -22.95 8.84
CA ARG A 188 -19.21 -22.66 8.31
C ARG A 188 -20.29 -22.79 9.35
N LYS A 189 -20.30 -23.88 10.12
CA LYS A 189 -21.25 -24.11 11.22
C LYS A 189 -21.16 -23.03 12.28
N TRP A 190 -19.94 -22.61 12.60
CA TRP A 190 -19.70 -21.58 13.57
C TRP A 190 -20.21 -20.19 13.08
N LEU A 191 -19.91 -19.80 11.83
CA LEU A 191 -20.40 -18.55 11.23
C LEU A 191 -21.93 -18.49 11.21
N VAL A 192 -22.59 -19.60 10.82
CA VAL A 192 -24.07 -19.68 10.86
C VAL A 192 -24.61 -19.45 12.28
N ARG A 193 -23.99 -20.07 13.31
CA ARG A 193 -24.39 -19.85 14.72
C ARG A 193 -24.22 -18.40 15.16
N MET A 194 -23.21 -17.70 14.60
CA MET A 194 -22.96 -16.30 14.89
C MET A 194 -23.83 -15.35 14.04
N GLY A 195 -24.70 -15.87 13.17
CA GLY A 195 -25.56 -15.06 12.32
C GLY A 195 -24.87 -14.42 11.10
N VAL A 196 -23.64 -14.84 10.79
CA VAL A 196 -22.81 -14.27 9.71
C VAL A 196 -23.07 -14.99 8.40
N LYS A 197 -23.30 -14.25 7.33
CA LYS A 197 -23.46 -14.81 5.98
C LYS A 197 -22.08 -15.04 5.34
N ALA A 198 -21.76 -16.32 5.07
CA ALA A 198 -20.53 -16.67 4.38
C ALA A 198 -20.68 -16.46 2.87
N LEU A 199 -19.79 -15.66 2.28
CA LEU A 199 -19.68 -15.42 0.84
C LEU A 199 -18.52 -16.24 0.29
N PHE A 200 -18.82 -17.35 -0.35
CA PHE A 200 -17.81 -18.18 -1.01
C PHE A 200 -17.63 -17.74 -2.45
N ILE A 201 -16.37 -17.65 -2.87
CA ILE A 201 -16.02 -17.30 -4.25
C ILE A 201 -16.39 -18.48 -5.14
N GLU A 202 -17.07 -18.24 -6.25
CA GLU A 202 -17.33 -19.26 -7.24
C GLU A 202 -16.02 -19.77 -7.85
N ARG A 203 -15.99 -21.08 -8.17
CA ARG A 203 -14.83 -21.68 -8.83
C ARG A 203 -14.60 -20.99 -10.17
N GLY A 204 -13.41 -20.43 -10.37
CA GLY A 204 -13.07 -19.67 -11.58
C GLY A 204 -13.32 -18.17 -11.48
N SER A 205 -13.79 -17.64 -10.35
CA SER A 205 -14.10 -16.22 -10.13
C SER A 205 -13.14 -15.52 -9.14
N PRO A 206 -11.80 -15.53 -9.36
CA PRO A 206 -10.83 -14.94 -8.43
C PRO A 206 -11.04 -13.45 -8.19
N TRP A 207 -11.67 -12.74 -9.14
CA TRP A 207 -11.98 -11.31 -9.01
C TRP A 207 -12.93 -10.97 -7.85
N GLU A 208 -13.70 -11.94 -7.36
CA GLU A 208 -14.57 -11.75 -6.20
C GLU A 208 -13.78 -11.45 -4.93
N ASN A 209 -12.54 -11.96 -4.82
CA ASN A 209 -11.64 -11.75 -3.68
C ASN A 209 -10.63 -10.59 -3.87
N GLY A 210 -10.82 -9.76 -4.88
CA GLY A 210 -9.85 -8.74 -5.30
C GLY A 210 -9.39 -7.76 -4.22
N TYR A 211 -10.13 -7.57 -3.10
CA TYR A 211 -9.71 -6.69 -2.02
C TYR A 211 -8.59 -7.32 -1.19
N ILE A 212 -8.81 -8.55 -0.73
CA ILE A 212 -7.79 -9.25 0.06
C ILE A 212 -6.60 -9.67 -0.81
N GLU A 213 -6.81 -10.03 -2.07
CA GLU A 213 -5.71 -10.30 -3.01
C GLU A 213 -4.84 -9.06 -3.21
N SER A 214 -5.48 -7.88 -3.40
CA SER A 214 -4.75 -6.61 -3.51
C SER A 214 -3.99 -6.27 -2.23
N PHE A 215 -4.55 -6.59 -1.06
CA PHE A 215 -3.89 -6.43 0.23
C PHE A 215 -2.68 -7.37 0.33
N ASN A 216 -2.86 -8.66 0.07
CA ASN A 216 -1.81 -9.67 0.12
C ASN A 216 -0.69 -9.38 -0.89
N GLY A 217 -1.04 -8.83 -2.06
CA GLY A 217 -0.07 -8.33 -3.03
C GLY A 217 0.80 -7.20 -2.47
N LYS A 218 0.25 -6.31 -1.65
CA LYS A 218 1.03 -5.25 -0.97
C LYS A 218 1.90 -5.81 0.15
N LEU A 219 1.37 -6.74 0.95
CA LEU A 219 2.14 -7.43 1.98
C LEU A 219 3.37 -8.12 1.37
N ARG A 220 3.20 -8.82 0.25
CA ARG A 220 4.33 -9.46 -0.47
C ARG A 220 5.32 -8.42 -1.00
N ASP A 221 4.83 -7.38 -1.68
CA ASP A 221 5.64 -6.38 -2.35
C ASP A 221 6.40 -5.47 -1.35
N GLU A 222 5.77 -5.12 -0.26
CA GLU A 222 6.30 -4.14 0.71
C GLU A 222 7.07 -4.79 1.87
N LEU A 223 6.83 -6.07 2.18
CA LEU A 223 7.49 -6.78 3.28
C LEU A 223 8.05 -8.14 2.89
N LEU A 224 7.20 -9.13 2.53
CA LEU A 224 7.63 -10.53 2.45
C LEU A 224 8.71 -10.81 1.40
N ASN A 225 8.76 -10.04 0.31
CA ASN A 225 9.76 -10.17 -0.74
C ASN A 225 11.02 -9.31 -0.50
N ARG A 226 11.04 -8.55 0.60
CA ARG A 226 12.15 -7.63 0.91
C ARG A 226 12.93 -8.05 2.13
N GLU A 227 12.29 -8.79 3.03
CA GLU A 227 12.88 -9.22 4.28
C GLU A 227 13.26 -10.70 4.25
N VAL A 228 14.35 -11.03 4.90
CA VAL A 228 14.78 -12.39 5.17
C VAL A 228 14.47 -12.70 6.63
N PHE A 229 13.53 -13.61 6.86
CA PHE A 229 13.11 -13.97 8.22
C PHE A 229 13.98 -15.10 8.76
N ASN A 230 14.81 -14.84 9.76
CA ASN A 230 15.65 -15.85 10.38
C ASN A 230 14.83 -16.80 11.25
N THR A 231 13.82 -16.28 11.94
CA THR A 231 12.95 -17.04 12.83
C THR A 231 11.47 -16.75 12.60
N LEU A 232 10.61 -17.65 13.06
CA LEU A 232 9.18 -17.40 13.06
C LEU A 232 8.78 -16.23 13.98
N THR A 233 9.48 -16.06 15.10
CA THR A 233 9.25 -14.95 16.04
C THR A 233 9.57 -13.62 15.40
N GLU A 234 10.69 -13.51 14.70
CA GLU A 234 11.03 -12.33 13.92
C GLU A 234 9.96 -12.02 12.86
N ALA A 235 9.53 -13.04 12.11
CA ALA A 235 8.44 -12.88 11.12
C ALA A 235 7.15 -12.34 11.77
N LYS A 236 6.77 -12.83 12.97
CA LYS A 236 5.60 -12.32 13.71
C LYS A 236 5.75 -10.84 14.05
N VAL A 237 6.90 -10.44 14.56
CA VAL A 237 7.16 -9.04 14.97
C VAL A 237 7.12 -8.10 13.76
N LEU A 238 7.84 -8.43 12.68
CA LEU A 238 7.91 -7.59 11.49
C LEU A 238 6.57 -7.50 10.75
N ILE A 239 5.80 -8.59 10.70
CA ILE A 239 4.47 -8.60 10.09
C ILE A 239 3.48 -7.77 10.92
N ASP A 240 3.51 -7.84 12.26
CA ASP A 240 2.66 -7.00 13.10
C ASP A 240 3.04 -5.52 13.02
N GLN A 241 4.33 -5.21 12.98
CA GLN A 241 4.82 -3.85 12.75
C GLN A 241 4.34 -3.31 11.40
N TRP A 242 4.45 -4.10 10.33
CA TRP A 242 3.95 -3.72 9.00
C TRP A 242 2.43 -3.51 9.00
N ARG A 243 1.65 -4.36 9.72
CA ARG A 243 0.20 -4.21 9.86
C ARG A 243 -0.16 -2.86 10.51
N ARG A 244 0.52 -2.49 11.60
CA ARG A 244 0.32 -1.19 12.26
C ARG A 244 0.65 -0.03 11.31
N GLU A 245 1.77 -0.12 10.62
CA GLU A 245 2.18 0.89 9.64
C GLU A 245 1.18 0.97 8.46
N TYR A 246 0.72 -0.16 7.94
CA TYR A 246 -0.31 -0.24 6.92
C TYR A 246 -1.59 0.47 7.34
N ASN A 247 -2.07 0.22 8.54
CA ASN A 247 -3.32 0.78 9.06
C ASN A 247 -3.21 2.27 9.43
N GLN A 248 -2.09 2.70 10.01
CA GLN A 248 -1.96 4.03 10.63
C GLN A 248 -1.25 5.04 9.76
N PHE A 249 -0.30 4.60 8.92
CA PHE A 249 0.58 5.51 8.20
C PHE A 249 0.47 5.40 6.69
N ARG A 250 0.24 4.20 6.17
CA ARG A 250 0.29 3.96 4.74
C ARG A 250 -0.77 4.76 3.96
N PRO A 251 -0.38 5.64 2.99
CA PRO A 251 -1.34 6.35 2.18
C PRO A 251 -2.05 5.42 1.17
N HIS A 252 -3.38 5.40 1.18
CA HIS A 252 -4.21 4.62 0.28
C HIS A 252 -4.88 5.50 -0.78
N SER A 253 -4.64 5.21 -2.06
CA SER A 253 -5.24 5.97 -3.17
C SER A 253 -6.77 5.90 -3.17
N ALA A 254 -7.35 4.75 -2.82
CA ALA A 254 -8.80 4.57 -2.71
C ALA A 254 -9.43 5.31 -1.52
N LEU A 255 -8.63 5.79 -0.57
CA LEU A 255 -9.05 6.54 0.61
C LEU A 255 -8.51 7.98 0.58
N HIS A 256 -8.39 8.58 -0.61
CA HIS A 256 -7.83 9.93 -0.80
C HIS A 256 -6.46 10.12 -0.13
N TYR A 257 -5.62 9.09 -0.16
CA TYR A 257 -4.30 9.03 0.49
C TYR A 257 -4.34 9.11 2.03
N ARG A 258 -5.49 8.85 2.64
CA ARG A 258 -5.58 8.63 4.10
C ARG A 258 -5.19 7.19 4.43
N PRO A 259 -4.74 6.90 5.68
CA PRO A 259 -4.57 5.53 6.13
C PRO A 259 -5.93 4.86 6.37
N PRO A 260 -5.99 3.52 6.39
CA PRO A 260 -7.24 2.78 6.59
C PRO A 260 -7.91 3.00 7.95
N ALA A 261 -7.15 3.19 9.00
CA ALA A 261 -7.67 3.36 10.36
C ALA A 261 -7.32 4.75 10.96
N PRO A 262 -7.78 5.86 10.36
CA PRO A 262 -7.51 7.19 10.91
C PRO A 262 -8.22 7.41 12.26
N GLU A 263 -9.35 6.77 12.50
CA GLU A 263 -10.16 6.96 13.69
C GLU A 263 -9.59 6.26 14.93
N ALA A 264 -8.93 5.12 14.77
CA ALA A 264 -8.27 4.42 15.87
C ALA A 264 -7.13 5.22 16.51
N ILE A 265 -6.53 6.16 15.76
CA ILE A 265 -5.48 7.06 16.24
C ILE A 265 -6.07 8.16 17.13
N LEU A 266 -7.27 8.64 16.81
CA LEU A 266 -7.94 9.70 17.57
C LEU A 266 -8.40 9.21 18.95
N VAL A 267 -8.83 7.97 19.09
CA VAL A 267 -9.23 7.38 20.38
C VAL A 267 -8.04 7.14 21.29
N ALA A 268 -6.89 6.73 20.76
CA ALA A 268 -5.66 6.53 21.55
C ALA A 268 -5.00 7.85 21.98
N ALA A 269 -5.32 8.98 21.35
CA ALA A 269 -4.80 10.30 21.70
C ALA A 269 -5.69 11.03 22.75
N LEU A 270 -6.87 10.47 23.08
CA LEU A 270 -7.83 11.03 24.05
C LEU A 270 -7.87 10.21 25.37
N THR A 271 -7.10 9.14 25.46
CA THR A 271 -6.85 8.36 26.68
C THR A 271 -5.41 8.53 27.12
#